data_c0fd28b559194edef16a02dd5bd27fe4
#
_entry.id   c0fd28b559194edef16a02dd5bd27fe4
#
_cell.length_a   1.000
_cell.length_b   1.000
_cell.length_c   1.000
_cell.angle_alpha   90.00
_cell.angle_beta   90.00
_cell.angle_gamma   90.00
#
_symmetry.space_group_name_H-M   'P 1'
#
loop_
_entity.id
_entity.type
_entity.pdbx_description
1 polymer ?
#
loop_
_entity_poly.entity_id
_entity_poly.type
_entity_poly.pdbx_seq_one_letter_code
_entity_poly.pdbx_strand_id
1 'polypeptide(L)'
;MSSNIIGSLIWIIFIFLSLFTHMIIKSLSGDVDFIITLFSRFAYSLPILFILAYVARKSLLFQINNWKNIALRSFFGFVTMIMVFSSLQLIPIGLTTALAQSSAIYVTLLSPFVLGEKIGLIRWTAVIAGLIGVFLMINPISIINETSDLSAFGIYLAFGSAIT
;
A
#
# COMPACT_ATOMS: atom_id res chain seq x y z
N MET A 1 -25.75 15.86 0.81
CA MET A 1 -25.02 14.59 0.78
C MET A 1 -24.27 14.46 2.09
N SER A 2 -24.38 13.34 2.81
CA SER A 2 -23.66 13.19 4.08
C SER A 2 -22.14 13.18 3.82
N SER A 3 -21.37 13.77 4.72
CA SER A 3 -19.89 13.85 4.65
C SER A 3 -19.25 12.48 4.38
N ASN A 4 -19.87 11.42 4.85
CA ASN A 4 -19.42 10.04 4.67
C ASN A 4 -19.48 9.56 3.21
N ILE A 5 -20.51 9.97 2.45
CA ILE A 5 -20.66 9.59 1.04
C ILE A 5 -19.59 10.26 0.19
N ILE A 6 -19.30 11.54 0.45
CA ILE A 6 -18.24 12.27 -0.25
C ILE A 6 -16.89 11.62 0.03
N GLY A 7 -16.59 11.27 1.28
CA GLY A 7 -15.37 10.57 1.65
C GLY A 7 -15.22 9.23 0.93
N SER A 8 -16.30 8.43 0.86
CA SER A 8 -16.27 7.15 0.15
C SER A 8 -16.04 7.31 -1.35
N LEU A 9 -16.65 8.30 -1.99
CA LEU A 9 -16.44 8.57 -3.42
C LEU A 9 -15.00 8.99 -3.71
N ILE A 10 -14.43 9.88 -2.89
CA ILE A 10 -13.02 10.29 -3.01
C ILE A 10 -12.09 9.08 -2.85
N TRP A 11 -12.38 8.19 -1.91
CA TRP A 11 -11.60 6.97 -1.70
C TRP A 11 -11.65 6.02 -2.90
N ILE A 12 -12.82 5.84 -3.52
CA ILE A 12 -12.97 5.03 -4.73
C ILE A 12 -12.13 5.61 -5.88
N ILE A 13 -12.20 6.93 -6.10
CA ILE A 13 -11.39 7.61 -7.12
C ILE A 13 -9.89 7.39 -6.85
N PHE A 14 -9.46 7.52 -5.59
CA PHE A 14 -8.07 7.27 -5.19
C PHE A 14 -7.62 5.84 -5.53
N ILE A 15 -8.46 4.83 -5.26
CA ILE A 15 -8.14 3.43 -5.59
C ILE A 15 -7.96 3.26 -7.11
N PHE A 16 -8.87 3.81 -7.93
CA PHE A 16 -8.74 3.75 -9.39
C PHE A 16 -7.45 4.40 -9.89
N LEU A 17 -7.12 5.58 -9.41
CA LEU A 17 -5.87 6.28 -9.77
C LEU A 17 -4.64 5.50 -9.32
N SER A 18 -4.68 4.88 -8.16
CA SER A 18 -3.60 4.03 -7.65
C SER A 18 -3.38 2.80 -8.52
N LEU A 19 -4.45 2.10 -8.89
CA LEU A 19 -4.38 0.95 -9.80
C LEU A 19 -3.82 1.33 -11.17
N PHE A 20 -4.26 2.46 -11.70
CA PHE A 20 -3.74 2.97 -12.98
C PHE A 20 -2.23 3.27 -12.89
N THR A 21 -1.80 3.86 -11.79
CA THR A 21 -0.36 4.08 -11.51
C THR A 21 0.41 2.75 -11.46
N HIS A 22 -0.13 1.74 -10.79
CA HIS A 22 0.51 0.41 -10.73
C HIS A 22 0.59 -0.25 -12.11
N MET A 23 -0.42 -0.09 -12.97
CA MET A 23 -0.40 -0.59 -14.35
C MET A 23 0.72 0.07 -15.16
N ILE A 24 0.86 1.39 -15.07
CA ILE A 24 1.95 2.13 -15.75
C ILE A 24 3.32 1.63 -15.26
N ILE A 25 3.52 1.51 -13.95
CA ILE A 25 4.79 1.02 -13.39
C ILE A 25 5.10 -0.39 -13.90
N LYS A 26 4.10 -1.26 -13.94
CA LYS A 26 4.27 -2.62 -14.46
C LYS A 26 4.61 -2.64 -15.95
N SER A 27 3.99 -1.79 -16.76
CA SER A 27 4.28 -1.71 -18.19
C SER A 27 5.69 -1.18 -18.48
N LEU A 28 6.22 -0.33 -17.60
CA LEU A 28 7.59 0.21 -17.74
C LEU A 28 8.66 -0.71 -17.11
N SER A 29 8.29 -1.74 -16.38
CA SER A 29 9.23 -2.57 -15.61
C SER A 29 10.25 -3.36 -16.47
N GLY A 30 10.07 -3.41 -17.78
CA GLY A 30 11.04 -3.99 -18.71
C GLY A 30 12.01 -3.00 -19.33
N ASP A 31 11.61 -1.73 -19.44
CA ASP A 31 12.32 -0.71 -20.21
C ASP A 31 13.04 0.32 -19.34
N VAL A 32 12.58 0.51 -18.10
CA VAL A 32 13.08 1.55 -17.20
C VAL A 32 13.54 0.95 -15.89
N ASP A 33 14.73 1.37 -15.45
CA ASP A 33 15.29 0.94 -14.19
C ASP A 33 14.40 1.31 -12.99
N PHE A 34 14.28 0.41 -12.04
CA PHE A 34 13.48 0.56 -10.83
C PHE A 34 13.77 1.89 -10.08
N ILE A 35 15.06 2.22 -9.95
CA ILE A 35 15.50 3.43 -9.26
C ILE A 35 14.99 4.70 -9.96
N ILE A 36 15.01 4.71 -11.29
CA ILE A 36 14.53 5.85 -12.10
C ILE A 36 13.03 6.03 -11.92
N THR A 37 12.27 4.94 -11.92
CA THR A 37 10.81 4.96 -11.71
C THR A 37 10.47 5.50 -10.32
N LEU A 38 11.17 5.05 -9.30
CA LEU A 38 10.99 5.49 -7.92
C LEU A 38 11.34 6.98 -7.74
N PHE A 39 12.50 7.39 -8.27
CA PHE A 39 12.96 8.76 -8.21
C PHE A 39 12.01 9.72 -8.92
N SER A 40 11.57 9.38 -10.13
CA SER A 40 10.63 10.19 -10.92
C SER A 40 9.33 10.44 -10.15
N ARG A 41 8.79 9.43 -9.49
CA ARG A 41 7.57 9.55 -8.68
C ARG A 41 7.73 10.57 -7.55
N PHE A 42 8.84 10.52 -6.82
CA PHE A 42 9.11 11.51 -5.77
C PHE A 42 9.40 12.89 -6.34
N ALA A 43 10.20 12.99 -7.39
CA ALA A 43 10.55 14.25 -8.01
C ALA A 43 9.34 15.04 -8.53
N TYR A 44 8.37 14.34 -9.14
CA TYR A 44 7.14 14.99 -9.62
C TYR A 44 6.10 15.24 -8.53
N SER A 45 6.03 14.42 -7.49
CA SER A 45 5.06 14.60 -6.42
C SER A 45 5.44 15.73 -5.45
N LEU A 46 6.72 15.95 -5.19
CA LEU A 46 7.18 16.98 -4.24
C LEU A 46 6.73 18.40 -4.58
N PRO A 47 6.89 18.93 -5.83
CA PRO A 47 6.43 20.28 -6.17
C PRO A 47 4.91 20.41 -5.99
N ILE A 48 4.15 19.42 -6.41
CA ILE A 48 2.68 19.43 -6.31
C ILE A 48 2.25 19.46 -4.85
N LEU A 49 2.84 18.62 -4.01
CA LEU A 49 2.55 18.58 -2.57
C LEU A 49 2.95 19.89 -1.89
N PHE A 50 4.08 20.49 -2.28
CA PHE A 50 4.52 21.77 -1.75
C PHE A 50 3.54 22.90 -2.09
N ILE A 51 3.08 22.97 -3.35
CA ILE A 51 2.08 23.96 -3.78
C ILE A 51 0.76 23.76 -3.02
N LEU A 52 0.27 22.51 -2.94
CA LEU A 52 -0.96 22.21 -2.22
C LEU A 52 -0.85 22.56 -0.73
N ALA A 53 0.26 22.23 -0.10
CA ALA A 53 0.50 22.56 1.30
C ALA A 53 0.59 24.08 1.53
N TYR A 54 1.23 24.82 0.61
CA TYR A 54 1.32 26.27 0.65
C TYR A 54 -0.07 26.92 0.55
N VAL A 55 -0.91 26.45 -0.39
CA VAL A 55 -2.27 26.96 -0.58
C VAL A 55 -3.17 26.64 0.62
N ALA A 56 -3.05 25.44 1.19
CA ALA A 56 -3.90 24.97 2.29
C ALA A 56 -3.57 25.61 3.64
N ARG A 57 -2.28 25.87 3.93
CA ARG A 57 -1.82 26.28 5.27
C ARG A 57 -0.69 27.29 5.28
N LYS A 58 -0.86 28.43 4.61
CA LYS A 58 0.13 29.53 4.43
C LYS A 58 1.17 29.74 5.53
N SER A 59 0.82 29.69 6.82
CA SER A 59 1.70 30.01 7.95
C SER A 59 2.15 28.82 8.80
N LEU A 60 1.58 27.61 8.59
CA LEU A 60 1.77 26.46 9.48
C LEU A 60 2.60 25.33 8.83
N LEU A 61 3.17 25.55 7.64
CA LEU A 61 3.91 24.53 6.89
C LEU A 61 5.11 23.96 7.67
N PHE A 62 5.76 24.78 8.49
CA PHE A 62 6.96 24.41 9.22
C PHE A 62 6.73 24.21 10.73
N GLN A 63 5.49 24.30 11.21
CA GLN A 63 5.18 24.01 12.64
C GLN A 63 5.03 22.50 12.84
N ILE A 64 6.15 21.83 12.99
CA ILE A 64 6.20 20.38 13.24
C ILE A 64 6.33 20.17 14.74
N ASN A 65 5.24 19.78 15.40
CA ASN A 65 5.23 19.55 16.85
C ASN A 65 5.87 18.21 17.25
N ASN A 66 5.80 17.17 16.39
CA ASN A 66 6.32 15.82 16.67
C ASN A 66 7.21 15.30 15.52
N TRP A 67 8.38 15.87 15.37
CA TRP A 67 9.36 15.51 14.36
C TRP A 67 9.68 14.00 14.33
N LYS A 68 9.87 13.37 15.49
CA LYS A 68 10.22 11.94 15.60
C LYS A 68 9.14 11.04 14.99
N ASN A 69 7.87 11.31 15.31
CA ASN A 69 6.75 10.51 14.77
C ASN A 69 6.57 10.69 13.26
N ILE A 70 6.80 11.90 12.76
CA ILE A 70 6.73 12.17 11.32
C ILE A 70 7.87 11.48 10.59
N ALA A 71 9.10 11.57 11.11
CA ALA A 71 10.25 10.90 10.52
C ALA A 71 10.07 9.38 10.50
N LEU A 72 9.59 8.79 11.60
CA LEU A 72 9.33 7.35 11.69
C LEU A 72 8.26 6.90 10.69
N ARG A 73 7.15 7.62 10.61
CA ARG A 73 6.08 7.36 9.63
C ARG A 73 6.58 7.47 8.18
N SER A 74 7.38 8.50 7.89
CA SER A 74 7.94 8.69 6.54
C SER A 74 8.92 7.58 6.17
N PHE A 75 9.73 7.13 7.13
CA PHE A 75 10.65 6.02 6.93
C PHE A 75 9.91 4.72 6.60
N PHE A 76 8.93 4.33 7.42
CA PHE A 76 8.13 3.13 7.16
C PHE A 76 7.34 3.25 5.85
N GLY A 77 6.75 4.42 5.56
CA GLY A 77 6.07 4.65 4.29
C GLY A 77 6.98 4.52 3.07
N PHE A 78 8.22 4.96 3.18
CA PHE A 78 9.23 4.80 2.13
C PHE A 78 9.62 3.33 1.93
N VAL A 79 9.84 2.59 3.02
CA VAL A 79 10.14 1.16 2.98
C VAL A 79 8.99 0.38 2.35
N THR A 80 7.74 0.62 2.78
CA THR A 80 6.54 0.03 2.19
C THR A 80 6.50 0.23 0.68
N MET A 81 6.76 1.46 0.23
CA MET A 81 6.72 1.81 -1.18
C MET A 81 7.78 1.07 -2.01
N ILE A 82 9.01 0.96 -1.50
CA ILE A 82 10.06 0.16 -2.14
C ILE A 82 9.60 -1.29 -2.25
N MET A 83 9.07 -1.87 -1.18
CA MET A 83 8.63 -3.27 -1.17
C MET A 83 7.50 -3.54 -2.16
N VAL A 84 6.48 -2.67 -2.21
CA VAL A 84 5.36 -2.80 -3.17
C VAL A 84 5.86 -2.70 -4.61
N PHE A 85 6.70 -1.72 -4.91
CA PHE A 85 7.16 -1.53 -6.29
C PHE A 85 8.13 -2.61 -6.76
N SER A 86 9.01 -3.09 -5.87
CA SER A 86 9.85 -4.25 -6.18
C SER A 86 8.99 -5.50 -6.41
N SER A 87 7.96 -5.70 -5.60
CA SER A 87 7.02 -6.81 -5.79
C SER A 87 6.27 -6.72 -7.13
N LEU A 88 5.83 -5.52 -7.55
CA LEU A 88 5.16 -5.30 -8.83
C LEU A 88 6.00 -5.74 -10.05
N GLN A 89 7.33 -5.66 -9.94
CA GLN A 89 8.21 -6.14 -11.02
C GLN A 89 8.28 -7.68 -11.09
N LEU A 90 8.16 -8.35 -9.96
CA LEU A 90 8.39 -9.78 -9.82
C LEU A 90 7.14 -10.64 -9.96
N ILE A 91 5.98 -10.12 -9.53
CA ILE A 91 4.71 -10.86 -9.52
C ILE A 91 3.58 -10.07 -10.19
N PRO A 92 2.45 -10.72 -10.54
CA PRO A 92 1.29 -10.06 -11.13
C PRO A 92 0.71 -8.94 -10.24
N ILE A 93 0.23 -7.84 -10.87
CA ILE A 93 -0.33 -6.66 -10.18
C ILE A 93 -1.44 -7.06 -9.21
N GLY A 94 -2.34 -7.95 -9.64
CA GLY A 94 -3.47 -8.40 -8.82
C GLY A 94 -2.99 -9.03 -7.50
N LEU A 95 -1.98 -9.88 -7.57
CA LEU A 95 -1.41 -10.54 -6.41
C LEU A 95 -0.70 -9.55 -5.49
N THR A 96 0.14 -8.66 -6.04
CA THR A 96 0.82 -7.61 -5.26
C THR A 96 -0.20 -6.73 -4.53
N THR A 97 -1.24 -6.26 -5.23
CA THR A 97 -2.24 -5.37 -4.64
C THR A 97 -3.07 -6.08 -3.57
N ALA A 98 -3.46 -7.33 -3.78
CA ALA A 98 -4.19 -8.11 -2.79
C ALA A 98 -3.37 -8.34 -1.52
N LEU A 99 -2.09 -8.71 -1.66
CA LEU A 99 -1.18 -8.90 -0.52
C LEU A 99 -0.92 -7.58 0.23
N ALA A 100 -0.68 -6.48 -0.47
CA ALA A 100 -0.48 -5.18 0.15
C ALA A 100 -1.75 -4.70 0.90
N GLN A 101 -2.94 -4.95 0.35
CA GLN A 101 -4.22 -4.60 1.00
C GLN A 101 -4.55 -5.50 2.19
N SER A 102 -3.85 -6.62 2.38
CA SER A 102 -4.00 -7.45 3.58
C SER A 102 -3.57 -6.73 4.87
N SER A 103 -2.92 -5.56 4.77
CA SER A 103 -2.62 -4.67 5.91
C SER A 103 -3.84 -4.38 6.78
N ALA A 104 -5.02 -4.21 6.18
CA ALA A 104 -6.27 -4.01 6.92
C ALA A 104 -6.62 -5.21 7.83
N ILE A 105 -6.25 -6.43 7.41
CA ILE A 105 -6.43 -7.65 8.18
C ILE A 105 -5.51 -7.63 9.40
N TYR A 106 -4.21 -7.30 9.22
CA TYR A 106 -3.24 -7.22 10.32
C TYR A 106 -3.62 -6.15 11.34
N VAL A 107 -4.03 -4.96 10.86
CA VAL A 107 -4.51 -3.89 11.76
C VAL A 107 -5.70 -4.36 12.59
N THR A 108 -6.66 -5.06 11.97
CA THR A 108 -7.85 -5.58 12.68
C THR A 108 -7.47 -6.65 13.68
N LEU A 109 -6.56 -7.56 13.36
CA LEU A 109 -6.10 -8.62 14.26
C LEU A 109 -5.30 -8.07 15.45
N LEU A 110 -4.49 -7.03 15.24
CA LEU A 110 -3.66 -6.42 16.28
C LEU A 110 -4.42 -5.43 17.16
N SER A 111 -5.55 -4.88 16.67
CA SER A 111 -6.36 -3.89 17.39
C SER A 111 -6.73 -4.30 18.82
N PRO A 112 -7.17 -5.53 19.14
CA PRO A 112 -7.48 -5.91 20.52
C PRO A 112 -6.26 -5.94 21.42
N PHE A 113 -5.10 -6.31 20.89
CA PHE A 113 -3.86 -6.43 21.69
C PHE A 113 -3.21 -5.07 21.95
N VAL A 114 -3.27 -4.15 20.98
CA VAL A 114 -2.61 -2.85 21.06
C VAL A 114 -3.52 -1.78 21.62
N LEU A 115 -4.80 -1.79 21.25
CA LEU A 115 -5.78 -0.77 21.62
C LEU A 115 -6.77 -1.24 22.70
N GLY A 116 -6.81 -2.54 23.03
CA GLY A 116 -7.75 -3.11 23.96
C GLY A 116 -9.21 -3.11 23.47
N GLU A 117 -9.43 -2.88 22.18
CA GLU A 117 -10.78 -2.82 21.59
C GLU A 117 -11.37 -4.20 21.38
N LYS A 118 -12.67 -4.37 21.68
CA LYS A 118 -13.39 -5.60 21.36
C LYS A 118 -13.78 -5.62 19.88
N ILE A 119 -13.24 -6.56 19.13
CA ILE A 119 -13.62 -6.75 17.71
C ILE A 119 -14.99 -7.41 17.65
N GLY A 120 -15.96 -6.75 17.01
CA GLY A 120 -17.28 -7.32 16.75
C GLY A 120 -17.24 -8.45 15.72
N LEU A 121 -18.23 -9.37 15.78
CA LEU A 121 -18.36 -10.52 14.87
C LEU A 121 -18.30 -10.12 13.39
N ILE A 122 -18.89 -8.99 13.01
CA ILE A 122 -18.89 -8.49 11.62
C ILE A 122 -17.45 -8.21 11.12
N ARG A 123 -16.58 -7.66 11.98
CA ARG A 123 -15.18 -7.43 11.61
C ARG A 123 -14.42 -8.75 11.49
N TRP A 124 -14.70 -9.73 12.35
CA TRP A 124 -14.11 -11.07 12.27
C TRP A 124 -14.50 -11.79 10.98
N THR A 125 -15.76 -11.76 10.59
CA THR A 125 -16.20 -12.38 9.32
C THR A 125 -15.55 -11.70 8.11
N ALA A 126 -15.41 -10.38 8.11
CA ALA A 126 -14.71 -9.64 7.05
C ALA A 126 -13.23 -10.03 6.95
N VAL A 127 -12.54 -10.19 8.09
CA VAL A 127 -11.13 -10.63 8.12
C VAL A 127 -10.99 -12.04 7.56
N ILE A 128 -11.84 -12.97 7.97
CA ILE A 128 -11.80 -14.36 7.48
C ILE A 128 -12.09 -14.41 5.98
N ALA A 129 -13.10 -13.69 5.50
CA ALA A 129 -13.42 -13.60 4.08
C ALA A 129 -12.26 -13.00 3.27
N GLY A 130 -11.60 -11.95 3.79
CA GLY A 130 -10.43 -11.35 3.18
C GLY A 130 -9.24 -12.31 3.10
N LEU A 131 -8.96 -13.06 4.18
CA LEU A 131 -7.90 -14.08 4.18
C LEU A 131 -8.17 -15.19 3.17
N ILE A 132 -9.40 -15.69 3.08
CA ILE A 132 -9.78 -16.68 2.08
C ILE A 132 -9.57 -16.11 0.67
N GLY A 133 -9.98 -14.87 0.40
CA GLY A 133 -9.78 -14.21 -0.87
C GLY A 133 -8.30 -14.11 -1.27
N VAL A 134 -7.44 -13.69 -0.36
CA VAL A 134 -5.99 -13.62 -0.57
C VAL A 134 -5.42 -15.02 -0.83
N PHE A 135 -5.83 -16.02 -0.04
CA PHE A 135 -5.36 -17.40 -0.21
C PHE A 135 -5.76 -17.99 -1.58
N LEU A 136 -6.99 -17.77 -2.02
CA LEU A 136 -7.45 -18.20 -3.34
C LEU A 136 -6.68 -17.52 -4.48
N MET A 137 -6.30 -16.26 -4.28
CA MET A 137 -5.58 -15.49 -5.29
C MET A 137 -4.11 -15.91 -5.45
N ILE A 138 -3.49 -16.36 -4.36
CA ILE A 138 -2.11 -16.87 -4.38
C ILE A 138 -2.00 -18.15 -5.21
N ASN A 139 -3.09 -18.91 -5.38
CA ASN A 139 -3.13 -20.21 -6.06
C ASN A 139 -1.93 -21.10 -5.69
N PRO A 140 -1.92 -21.69 -4.48
CA PRO A 140 -0.75 -22.39 -3.95
C PRO A 140 -0.24 -23.55 -4.85
N ILE A 141 -1.10 -24.08 -5.70
CA ILE A 141 -0.75 -25.16 -6.64
C ILE A 141 0.15 -24.63 -7.77
N SER A 142 -0.09 -23.44 -8.28
CA SER A 142 0.75 -22.83 -9.32
C SER A 142 2.12 -22.40 -8.78
N ILE A 143 2.17 -21.93 -7.52
CA ILE A 143 3.44 -21.55 -6.86
C ILE A 143 4.35 -22.77 -6.65
N ILE A 144 3.77 -23.93 -6.31
CA ILE A 144 4.53 -25.18 -6.11
C ILE A 144 5.15 -25.67 -7.43
N ASN A 145 4.47 -25.41 -8.55
CA ASN A 145 4.90 -25.89 -9.88
C ASN A 145 5.83 -24.90 -10.61
N GLU A 146 5.77 -23.60 -10.31
CA GLU A 146 6.57 -22.53 -10.92
C GLU A 146 7.48 -21.84 -9.88
N THR A 147 8.22 -22.64 -9.11
CA THR A 147 9.21 -22.08 -8.16
C THR A 147 10.41 -21.48 -8.89
N SER A 148 10.23 -20.32 -9.51
CA SER A 148 11.34 -19.42 -9.67
C SER A 148 11.52 -18.68 -8.33
N ASP A 149 12.74 -18.68 -7.79
CA ASP A 149 13.09 -17.98 -6.53
C ASP A 149 12.66 -16.51 -6.55
N LEU A 150 12.59 -15.90 -7.73
CA LEU A 150 12.11 -14.53 -7.93
C LEU A 150 10.63 -14.32 -7.58
N SER A 151 9.76 -15.28 -7.90
CA SER A 151 8.32 -15.15 -7.59
C SER A 151 8.07 -15.28 -6.09
N ALA A 152 8.78 -16.16 -5.41
CA ALA A 152 8.73 -16.29 -3.95
C ALA A 152 9.21 -15.01 -3.26
N PHE A 153 10.32 -14.42 -3.71
CA PHE A 153 10.82 -13.16 -3.18
C PHE A 153 9.84 -12.00 -3.37
N GLY A 154 9.18 -11.91 -4.53
CA GLY A 154 8.12 -10.93 -4.80
C GLY A 154 6.94 -11.04 -3.84
N ILE A 155 6.53 -12.26 -3.49
CA ILE A 155 5.48 -12.52 -2.49
C ILE A 155 5.91 -12.07 -1.09
N TYR A 156 7.14 -12.39 -0.66
CA TYR A 156 7.65 -11.92 0.64
C TYR A 156 7.71 -10.40 0.73
N LEU A 157 8.10 -9.71 -0.36
CA LEU A 157 8.08 -8.25 -0.41
C LEU A 157 6.66 -7.69 -0.30
N ALA A 158 5.69 -8.27 -1.00
CA ALA A 158 4.31 -7.85 -0.91
C ALA A 158 3.73 -8.05 0.50
N PHE A 159 4.01 -9.18 1.13
CA PHE A 159 3.62 -9.43 2.53
C PHE A 159 4.30 -8.46 3.50
N GLY A 160 5.61 -8.25 3.35
CA GLY A 160 6.36 -7.32 4.18
C GLY A 160 5.81 -5.90 4.10
N SER A 161 5.38 -5.46 2.92
CA SER A 161 4.76 -4.15 2.71
C SER A 161 3.43 -3.97 3.45
N ALA A 162 2.72 -5.05 3.74
CA ALA A 162 1.46 -5.01 4.47
C ALA A 162 1.65 -4.88 6.00
N ILE A 163 2.85 -5.16 6.50
CA ILE A 163 3.19 -5.10 7.93
C ILE A 163 3.83 -3.76 8.30
N THR A 164 4.46 -3.09 7.33
CA THR A 164 5.13 -1.79 7.52
C THR A 164 4.19 -0.62 7.28
#